data_5f6db0fa89f9765a8d1590a2a3acd5e3
#
_entry.id   5f6db0fa89f9765a8d1590a2a3acd5e3
#
_cell.length_a   1.000
_cell.length_b   1.000
_cell.length_c   1.000
_cell.angle_alpha   90.00
_cell.angle_beta   90.00
_cell.angle_gamma   90.00
#
_symmetry.space_group_name_H-M   'P 1'
#
loop_
_entity.id
_entity.type
_entity.pdbx_description
1 polymer ?
#
loop_
_entity_poly.entity_id
_entity_poly.type
_entity_poly.pdbx_seq_one_letter_code
_entity_poly.pdbx_strand_id
1 'polypeptide(L)'
;YRCDINGLLTWFHSQNFANINDSSVSSYFLYLQKECGLQAKSIRRKYVALGQYFNFLKLEYNINEIFFRFTSRKFHIPRNLPKTLSNQEIKNLISVSAAEYQDSTSDYKRRLNTRNMCIIELLFCLGLRIGEAASLNLDDYCPEDCTILIRGKGSRERLLFISSPIVCQKLNLWIQTRLEMSPTTTALFINRYGDRLSIYSIENIFYKYRDLSNINPNATPHYLRHSFATQLLNNGAGIRDVQ
;
A
#
# COMPACT_ATOMS: atom_id res chain seq x y z
N TYR A 1 3.49 -16.62 0.80
CA TYR A 1 4.21 -17.90 0.75
C TYR A 1 3.27 -19.10 0.83
N ARG A 2 2.35 -19.21 1.84
CA ARG A 2 1.47 -20.38 2.01
C ARG A 2 0.66 -20.71 0.74
N CYS A 3 0.03 -19.72 0.12
CA CYS A 3 -0.72 -19.91 -1.13
C CYS A 3 0.17 -20.38 -2.30
N ASP A 4 1.43 -19.96 -2.34
CA ASP A 4 2.35 -20.34 -3.42
C ASP A 4 2.84 -21.77 -3.24
N ILE A 5 3.11 -22.18 -2.00
CA ILE A 5 3.47 -23.56 -1.64
C ILE A 5 2.30 -24.50 -1.90
N ASN A 6 1.11 -24.16 -1.42
CA ASN A 6 -0.09 -24.96 -1.68
C ASN A 6 -0.36 -25.11 -3.19
N GLY A 7 -0.19 -24.03 -3.96
CA GLY A 7 -0.33 -24.09 -5.43
C GLY A 7 0.64 -25.06 -6.10
N LEU A 8 1.90 -25.12 -5.65
CA LEU A 8 2.85 -26.12 -6.13
C LEU A 8 2.40 -27.54 -5.74
N LEU A 9 2.06 -27.77 -4.47
CA LEU A 9 1.68 -29.10 -3.99
C LEU A 9 0.43 -29.62 -4.66
N THR A 10 -0.59 -28.77 -4.84
CA THR A 10 -1.83 -29.16 -5.55
C THR A 10 -1.55 -29.54 -6.98
N TRP A 11 -0.75 -28.73 -7.70
CA TRP A 11 -0.37 -29.04 -9.07
C TRP A 11 0.45 -30.33 -9.13
N PHE A 12 1.37 -30.53 -8.19
CA PHE A 12 2.21 -31.69 -8.09
C PHE A 12 1.39 -32.99 -7.96
N HIS A 13 0.40 -33.00 -7.06
CA HIS A 13 -0.53 -34.11 -6.91
C HIS A 13 -1.36 -34.37 -8.17
N SER A 14 -1.78 -33.32 -8.87
CA SER A 14 -2.56 -33.47 -10.11
C SER A 14 -1.77 -34.09 -11.28
N GLN A 15 -0.45 -33.98 -11.26
CA GLN A 15 0.44 -34.51 -12.30
C GLN A 15 1.02 -35.90 -11.98
N ASN A 16 0.65 -36.50 -10.83
CA ASN A 16 1.13 -37.81 -10.38
C ASN A 16 2.67 -37.93 -10.33
N PHE A 17 3.37 -36.82 -10.03
CA PHE A 17 4.83 -36.90 -9.82
C PHE A 17 5.15 -37.69 -8.54
N ALA A 18 6.09 -38.64 -8.63
CA ALA A 18 6.51 -39.42 -7.48
C ALA A 18 7.35 -38.59 -6.48
N ASN A 19 8.20 -37.69 -6.97
CA ASN A 19 9.12 -36.92 -6.14
C ASN A 19 9.22 -35.46 -6.60
N ILE A 20 9.38 -34.55 -5.63
CA ILE A 20 9.69 -33.14 -5.90
C ILE A 20 11.19 -33.02 -6.15
N ASN A 21 11.57 -32.68 -7.37
CA ASN A 21 12.93 -32.46 -7.80
C ASN A 21 13.04 -31.22 -8.73
N ASP A 22 14.25 -30.85 -9.12
CA ASP A 22 14.46 -29.67 -9.98
C ASP A 22 13.72 -29.73 -11.30
N SER A 23 13.55 -30.91 -11.88
CA SER A 23 12.81 -31.10 -13.14
C SER A 23 11.31 -30.82 -12.95
N SER A 24 10.71 -31.43 -11.94
CA SER A 24 9.25 -31.24 -11.66
C SER A 24 8.93 -29.80 -11.25
N VAL A 25 9.80 -29.15 -10.48
CA VAL A 25 9.65 -27.73 -10.13
C VAL A 25 9.80 -26.83 -11.36
N SER A 26 10.72 -27.15 -12.27
CA SER A 26 10.86 -26.43 -13.55
C SER A 26 9.61 -26.60 -14.43
N SER A 27 9.03 -27.79 -14.47
CA SER A 27 7.78 -28.06 -15.19
C SER A 27 6.61 -27.27 -14.62
N TYR A 28 6.54 -27.09 -13.29
CA TYR A 28 5.54 -26.23 -12.67
C TYR A 28 5.65 -24.76 -13.12
N PHE A 29 6.85 -24.21 -13.24
CA PHE A 29 7.01 -22.85 -13.73
C PHE A 29 6.64 -22.71 -15.22
N LEU A 30 6.91 -23.72 -16.02
CA LEU A 30 6.45 -23.76 -17.42
C LEU A 30 4.92 -23.81 -17.51
N TYR A 31 4.27 -24.61 -16.67
CA TYR A 31 2.82 -24.64 -16.51
C TYR A 31 2.25 -23.27 -16.16
N LEU A 32 2.82 -22.59 -15.14
CA LEU A 32 2.39 -21.26 -14.74
C LEU A 32 2.51 -20.24 -15.88
N GLN A 33 3.53 -20.38 -16.71
CA GLN A 33 3.78 -19.46 -17.83
C GLN A 33 2.89 -19.76 -19.02
N LYS A 34 2.80 -21.03 -19.45
CA LYS A 34 2.16 -21.42 -20.71
C LYS A 34 0.67 -21.68 -20.56
N GLU A 35 0.26 -22.36 -19.49
CA GLU A 35 -1.14 -22.77 -19.31
C GLU A 35 -1.93 -21.78 -18.43
N CYS A 36 -1.31 -21.27 -17.35
CA CYS A 36 -1.95 -20.26 -16.50
C CYS A 36 -1.80 -18.83 -17.02
N GLY A 37 -0.96 -18.58 -18.02
CA GLY A 37 -0.76 -17.26 -18.63
C GLY A 37 -0.23 -16.20 -17.64
N LEU A 38 0.45 -16.60 -16.57
CA LEU A 38 0.93 -15.68 -15.56
C LEU A 38 2.05 -14.77 -16.08
N GLN A 39 1.96 -13.51 -15.74
CA GLN A 39 3.00 -12.53 -16.08
C GLN A 39 4.33 -12.83 -15.35
N ALA A 40 5.46 -12.50 -15.99
CA ALA A 40 6.81 -12.74 -15.47
C ALA A 40 7.02 -12.23 -14.02
N LYS A 41 6.41 -11.09 -13.65
CA LYS A 41 6.46 -10.54 -12.29
C LYS A 41 5.81 -11.48 -11.26
N SER A 42 4.67 -12.07 -11.58
CA SER A 42 3.96 -13.02 -10.72
C SER A 42 4.70 -14.33 -10.59
N ILE A 43 5.26 -14.82 -11.70
CA ILE A 43 6.10 -16.03 -11.73
C ILE A 43 7.35 -15.82 -10.87
N ARG A 44 8.04 -14.67 -11.00
CA ARG A 44 9.20 -14.34 -10.18
C ARG A 44 8.88 -14.30 -8.68
N ARG A 45 7.73 -13.74 -8.31
CA ARG A 45 7.29 -13.73 -6.91
C ARG A 45 7.13 -15.15 -6.35
N LYS A 46 6.44 -16.01 -7.11
CA LYS A 46 6.28 -17.44 -6.75
C LYS A 46 7.62 -18.16 -6.69
N TYR A 47 8.49 -17.90 -7.65
CA TYR A 47 9.84 -18.45 -7.71
C TYR A 47 10.64 -18.12 -6.45
N VAL A 48 10.64 -16.86 -6.01
CA VAL A 48 11.30 -16.43 -4.77
C VAL A 48 10.67 -17.09 -3.53
N ALA A 49 9.33 -17.16 -3.48
CA ALA A 49 8.61 -17.78 -2.38
C ALA A 49 8.96 -19.28 -2.22
N LEU A 50 8.98 -20.01 -3.32
CA LEU A 50 9.34 -21.43 -3.31
C LEU A 50 10.83 -21.65 -2.99
N GLY A 51 11.71 -20.74 -3.43
CA GLY A 51 13.10 -20.81 -3.05
C GLY A 51 13.36 -20.67 -1.55
N GLN A 52 12.66 -19.77 -0.91
CA GLN A 52 12.72 -19.67 0.55
C GLN A 52 12.20 -20.94 1.24
N TYR A 53 11.11 -21.53 0.70
CA TYR A 53 10.57 -22.77 1.22
C TYR A 53 11.53 -23.93 1.07
N PHE A 54 12.14 -24.13 -0.11
CA PHE A 54 13.11 -25.19 -0.31
C PHE A 54 14.40 -24.99 0.50
N ASN A 55 14.83 -23.74 0.66
CA ASN A 55 15.96 -23.44 1.54
C ASN A 55 15.63 -23.78 3.01
N PHE A 56 14.43 -23.49 3.46
CA PHE A 56 13.97 -23.90 4.79
C PHE A 56 13.97 -25.43 4.94
N LEU A 57 13.42 -26.19 3.97
CA LEU A 57 13.41 -27.65 3.99
C LEU A 57 14.83 -28.24 4.04
N LYS A 58 15.76 -27.62 3.33
CA LYS A 58 17.16 -28.02 3.34
C LYS A 58 17.80 -27.82 4.70
N LEU A 59 17.58 -26.69 5.35
CA LEU A 59 18.21 -26.34 6.62
C LEU A 59 17.60 -27.13 7.81
N GLU A 60 16.26 -27.25 7.84
CA GLU A 60 15.56 -27.83 8.99
C GLU A 60 15.38 -29.36 8.88
N TYR A 61 15.23 -29.88 7.65
CA TYR A 61 14.90 -31.28 7.41
C TYR A 61 15.98 -32.03 6.61
N ASN A 62 17.10 -31.36 6.30
CA ASN A 62 18.22 -31.94 5.56
C ASN A 62 17.83 -32.54 4.18
N ILE A 63 16.77 -32.02 3.56
CA ILE A 63 16.30 -32.45 2.24
C ILE A 63 17.17 -31.80 1.17
N ASN A 64 18.12 -32.55 0.62
CA ASN A 64 19.12 -32.05 -0.32
C ASN A 64 18.79 -32.33 -1.80
N GLU A 65 17.65 -32.92 -2.11
CA GLU A 65 17.31 -33.38 -3.46
C GLU A 65 16.90 -32.24 -4.42
N ILE A 66 16.71 -31.02 -3.90
CA ILE A 66 16.26 -29.87 -4.67
C ILE A 66 17.38 -28.83 -4.67
N PHE A 67 18.16 -28.82 -5.74
CA PHE A 67 19.22 -27.83 -6.00
C PHE A 67 18.71 -26.60 -6.74
N PHE A 68 17.51 -26.16 -6.48
CA PHE A 68 16.87 -25.08 -7.21
C PHE A 68 17.70 -23.80 -7.10
N ARG A 69 18.51 -23.55 -8.13
CA ARG A 69 19.34 -22.34 -8.20
C ARG A 69 18.48 -21.14 -8.58
N PHE A 70 18.14 -20.37 -7.57
CA PHE A 70 17.40 -19.12 -7.75
C PHE A 70 18.33 -18.05 -8.30
N THR A 71 18.30 -17.83 -9.59
CA THR A 71 18.91 -16.65 -10.19
C THR A 71 17.82 -15.69 -10.65
N SER A 72 17.86 -14.46 -10.13
CA SER A 72 16.95 -13.38 -10.55
C SER A 72 17.02 -13.08 -12.05
N ARG A 73 18.08 -13.55 -12.73
CA ARG A 73 18.32 -13.39 -14.17
C ARG A 73 17.37 -14.23 -15.04
N LYS A 74 16.78 -15.31 -14.51
CA LYS A 74 15.85 -16.18 -15.27
C LYS A 74 14.55 -15.48 -15.69
N PHE A 75 14.16 -14.43 -14.96
CA PHE A 75 12.95 -13.67 -15.24
C PHE A 75 13.29 -12.20 -15.41
N HIS A 76 13.54 -11.79 -16.65
CA HIS A 76 13.76 -10.39 -16.95
C HIS A 76 12.45 -9.61 -16.79
N ILE A 77 12.40 -8.73 -15.81
CA ILE A 77 11.30 -7.78 -15.63
C ILE A 77 11.80 -6.43 -16.11
N PRO A 78 11.19 -5.85 -17.15
CA PRO A 78 11.56 -4.51 -17.58
C PRO A 78 11.41 -3.52 -16.42
N ARG A 79 12.40 -2.67 -16.24
CA ARG A 79 12.34 -1.56 -15.26
C ARG A 79 11.42 -0.49 -15.83
N ASN A 80 10.17 -0.54 -15.47
CA ASN A 80 9.25 0.55 -15.79
C ASN A 80 9.52 1.73 -14.87
N LEU A 81 9.44 2.94 -15.43
CA LEU A 81 9.49 4.16 -14.61
C LEU A 81 8.37 4.12 -13.56
N PRO A 82 8.62 4.69 -12.37
CA PRO A 82 7.58 4.83 -11.36
C PRO A 82 6.38 5.56 -11.95
N LYS A 83 5.19 5.01 -11.74
CA LYS A 83 3.96 5.65 -12.18
C LYS A 83 3.59 6.73 -11.17
N THR A 84 3.58 7.98 -11.60
CA THR A 84 3.29 9.16 -10.78
C THR A 84 2.09 9.92 -11.34
N LEU A 85 1.47 10.74 -10.51
CA LEU A 85 0.53 11.77 -10.92
C LEU A 85 1.30 13.07 -11.18
N SER A 86 0.85 13.82 -12.16
CA SER A 86 1.33 15.19 -12.40
C SER A 86 0.89 16.14 -11.28
N ASN A 87 1.57 17.28 -11.15
CA ASN A 87 1.19 18.31 -10.18
C ASN A 87 -0.25 18.81 -10.39
N GLN A 88 -0.72 18.86 -11.63
CA GLN A 88 -2.09 19.27 -11.93
C GLN A 88 -3.10 18.21 -11.49
N GLU A 89 -2.83 16.93 -11.72
CA GLU A 89 -3.72 15.84 -11.25
C GLU A 89 -3.82 15.81 -9.72
N ILE A 90 -2.70 16.04 -9.03
CA ILE A 90 -2.69 16.11 -7.55
C ILE A 90 -3.51 17.31 -7.07
N LYS A 91 -3.35 18.48 -7.68
CA LYS A 91 -4.15 19.67 -7.34
C LYS A 91 -5.65 19.42 -7.58
N ASN A 92 -6.00 18.77 -8.69
CA ASN A 92 -7.40 18.43 -8.98
C ASN A 92 -7.96 17.47 -7.92
N LEU A 93 -7.21 16.43 -7.54
CA LEU A 93 -7.63 15.47 -6.52
C LEU A 93 -7.89 16.15 -5.17
N ILE A 94 -7.00 17.03 -4.73
CA ILE A 94 -7.12 17.78 -3.47
C ILE A 94 -8.29 18.77 -3.55
N SER A 95 -8.43 19.53 -4.64
CA SER A 95 -9.48 20.53 -4.78
C SER A 95 -10.88 19.90 -4.84
N VAL A 96 -11.04 18.76 -5.52
CA VAL A 96 -12.32 18.03 -5.55
C VAL A 96 -12.70 17.50 -4.17
N SER A 97 -11.75 16.99 -3.40
CA SER A 97 -12.02 16.55 -2.03
C SER A 97 -12.42 17.70 -1.09
N ALA A 98 -11.81 18.88 -1.28
CA ALA A 98 -12.14 20.08 -0.53
C ALA A 98 -13.52 20.66 -0.95
N ALA A 99 -13.83 20.67 -2.25
CA ALA A 99 -15.13 21.11 -2.75
C ALA A 99 -16.28 20.25 -2.21
N GLU A 100 -16.13 18.92 -2.20
CA GLU A 100 -17.15 18.04 -1.63
C GLU A 100 -17.38 18.28 -0.13
N TYR A 101 -16.35 18.68 0.62
CA TYR A 101 -16.52 19.11 2.00
C TYR A 101 -17.36 20.41 2.08
N GLN A 102 -17.06 21.42 1.25
CA GLN A 102 -17.77 22.69 1.24
C GLN A 102 -19.24 22.53 0.81
N ASP A 103 -19.50 21.69 -0.18
CA ASP A 103 -20.84 21.43 -0.74
C ASP A 103 -21.67 20.44 0.11
N SER A 104 -21.19 20.08 1.29
CA SER A 104 -21.88 19.12 2.16
C SER A 104 -23.23 19.67 2.66
N THR A 105 -24.33 19.04 2.27
CA THR A 105 -25.71 19.46 2.57
C THR A 105 -26.23 18.98 3.92
N SER A 106 -25.52 18.11 4.61
CA SER A 106 -25.89 17.59 5.94
C SER A 106 -24.66 17.41 6.82
N ASP A 107 -24.86 17.49 8.14
CA ASP A 107 -23.77 17.30 9.13
C ASP A 107 -23.13 15.92 9.01
N TYR A 108 -23.93 14.90 8.71
CA TYR A 108 -23.42 13.56 8.48
C TYR A 108 -22.43 13.52 7.30
N LYS A 109 -22.82 14.09 6.14
CA LYS A 109 -21.94 14.16 4.96
C LYS A 109 -20.70 15.01 5.25
N ARG A 110 -20.90 16.15 5.94
CA ARG A 110 -19.79 17.04 6.30
C ARG A 110 -18.74 16.31 7.14
N ARG A 111 -19.15 15.56 8.18
CA ARG A 111 -18.23 14.75 9.00
C ARG A 111 -17.43 13.74 8.17
N LEU A 112 -18.09 12.99 7.29
CA LEU A 112 -17.40 12.02 6.44
C LEU A 112 -16.47 12.70 5.42
N ASN A 113 -16.86 13.82 4.85
CA ASN A 113 -16.08 14.55 3.86
C ASN A 113 -14.87 15.25 4.50
N THR A 114 -14.99 15.76 5.75
CA THR A 114 -13.84 16.24 6.53
C THR A 114 -12.77 15.15 6.69
N ARG A 115 -13.18 13.95 7.11
CA ARG A 115 -12.29 12.79 7.22
C ARG A 115 -11.63 12.46 5.89
N ASN A 116 -12.42 12.37 4.82
CA ASN A 116 -11.95 11.96 3.52
C ASN A 116 -10.92 12.96 2.94
N MET A 117 -11.20 14.26 3.07
CA MET A 117 -10.27 15.33 2.69
C MET A 117 -8.94 15.20 3.43
N CYS A 118 -8.96 15.01 4.75
CA CYS A 118 -7.74 14.80 5.53
C CYS A 118 -6.95 13.58 5.08
N ILE A 119 -7.64 12.46 4.79
CA ILE A 119 -6.97 11.24 4.31
C ILE A 119 -6.23 11.51 3.00
N ILE A 120 -6.88 12.13 2.01
CA ILE A 120 -6.27 12.41 0.71
C ILE A 120 -5.04 13.32 0.87
N GLU A 121 -5.15 14.36 1.68
CA GLU A 121 -4.04 15.29 1.92
C GLU A 121 -2.86 14.62 2.66
N LEU A 122 -3.12 13.82 3.69
CA LEU A 122 -2.06 13.12 4.42
C LEU A 122 -1.37 12.05 3.56
N LEU A 123 -2.12 11.31 2.74
CA LEU A 123 -1.53 10.36 1.80
C LEU A 123 -0.53 11.02 0.84
N PHE A 124 -0.82 12.25 0.42
CA PHE A 124 0.07 13.00 -0.46
C PHE A 124 1.19 13.71 0.31
N CYS A 125 0.87 14.57 1.28
CA CYS A 125 1.87 15.45 1.91
C CYS A 125 2.92 14.71 2.74
N LEU A 126 2.62 13.50 3.21
CA LEU A 126 3.54 12.65 3.96
C LEU A 126 3.96 11.40 3.18
N GLY A 127 3.42 11.19 2.00
CA GLY A 127 3.69 10.00 1.19
C GLY A 127 3.38 8.68 1.90
N LEU A 128 2.32 8.63 2.72
CA LEU A 128 1.96 7.46 3.52
C LEU A 128 1.57 6.26 2.65
N ARG A 129 1.89 5.05 3.13
CA ARG A 129 1.22 3.85 2.63
C ARG A 129 -0.21 3.81 3.19
N ILE A 130 -1.16 3.24 2.44
CA ILE A 130 -2.56 3.14 2.90
C ILE A 130 -2.64 2.40 4.25
N GLY A 131 -1.86 1.33 4.41
CA GLY A 131 -1.80 0.59 5.66
C GLY A 131 -1.26 1.41 6.83
N GLU A 132 -0.31 2.31 6.60
CA GLU A 132 0.20 3.25 7.60
C GLU A 132 -0.90 4.23 8.00
N ALA A 133 -1.60 4.84 7.03
CA ALA A 133 -2.71 5.74 7.30
C ALA A 133 -3.86 5.06 8.07
N ALA A 134 -4.20 3.81 7.74
CA ALA A 134 -5.22 3.03 8.43
C ALA A 134 -4.83 2.66 9.87
N SER A 135 -3.53 2.52 10.16
CA SER A 135 -3.02 2.13 11.47
C SER A 135 -2.84 3.28 12.44
N LEU A 136 -2.89 4.54 11.98
CA LEU A 136 -2.72 5.72 12.84
C LEU A 136 -3.72 5.76 13.98
N ASN A 137 -3.23 6.14 15.16
CA ASN A 137 -4.01 6.46 16.35
C ASN A 137 -3.97 7.95 16.62
N LEU A 138 -4.84 8.44 17.52
CA LEU A 138 -4.82 9.84 17.94
C LEU A 138 -3.46 10.22 18.56
N ASP A 139 -2.92 9.36 19.42
CA ASP A 139 -1.65 9.59 20.12
C ASP A 139 -0.43 9.58 19.17
N ASP A 140 -0.60 9.20 17.92
CA ASP A 140 0.47 9.27 16.91
C ASP A 140 0.62 10.69 16.32
N TYR A 141 -0.34 11.59 16.54
CA TYR A 141 -0.30 12.97 16.07
C TYR A 141 -0.06 13.94 17.22
N CYS A 142 0.94 14.78 17.06
CA CYS A 142 1.22 15.91 17.96
C CYS A 142 0.79 17.22 17.26
N PRO A 143 -0.32 17.86 17.69
CA PRO A 143 -0.82 19.10 17.08
C PRO A 143 0.15 20.28 17.27
N GLU A 144 0.85 20.34 18.40
CA GLU A 144 1.77 21.43 18.77
C GLU A 144 2.95 21.51 17.81
N ASP A 145 3.52 20.35 17.48
CA ASP A 145 4.69 20.24 16.62
C ASP A 145 4.33 19.96 15.15
N CYS A 146 3.04 19.76 14.84
CA CYS A 146 2.58 19.31 13.53
C CYS A 146 3.30 18.03 13.04
N THR A 147 3.49 17.05 13.93
CA THR A 147 4.21 15.81 13.62
C THR A 147 3.32 14.58 13.75
N ILE A 148 3.63 13.57 12.96
CA ILE A 148 2.97 12.25 13.00
C ILE A 148 4.02 11.15 13.15
N LEU A 149 3.84 10.30 14.15
CA LEU A 149 4.63 9.10 14.36
C LEU A 149 4.07 7.95 13.51
N ILE A 150 4.88 7.42 12.60
CA ILE A 150 4.52 6.28 11.75
C ILE A 150 5.23 5.03 12.26
N ARG A 151 4.44 4.01 12.58
CA ARG A 151 4.96 2.68 12.93
C ARG A 151 4.97 1.79 11.70
N GLY A 152 6.16 1.44 11.24
CA GLY A 152 6.38 0.62 10.05
C GLY A 152 6.55 -0.87 10.36
N LYS A 153 6.73 -1.67 9.31
CA LYS A 153 7.01 -3.11 9.43
C LYS A 153 8.36 -3.35 10.15
N GLY A 154 8.38 -4.26 11.12
CA GLY A 154 9.59 -4.64 11.86
C GLY A 154 9.96 -3.66 12.98
N SER A 155 8.97 -3.05 13.63
CA SER A 155 9.15 -2.11 14.76
C SER A 155 9.99 -0.86 14.40
N ARG A 156 10.06 -0.50 13.12
CA ARG A 156 10.71 0.74 12.70
C ARG A 156 9.71 1.88 12.80
N GLU A 157 10.05 2.85 13.62
CA GLU A 157 9.28 4.07 13.79
C GLU A 157 9.96 5.22 13.05
N ARG A 158 9.16 6.15 12.53
CA ARG A 158 9.65 7.40 11.97
C ARG A 158 8.70 8.54 12.29
N LEU A 159 9.26 9.67 12.64
CA LEU A 159 8.51 10.91 12.82
C LEU A 159 8.48 11.67 11.52
N LEU A 160 7.28 12.08 11.09
CA LEU A 160 7.07 12.89 9.90
C LEU A 160 6.51 14.24 10.29
N PHE A 161 7.05 15.29 9.68
CA PHE A 161 6.62 16.66 9.90
C PHE A 161 5.63 17.11 8.82
N ILE A 162 4.47 17.64 9.21
CA ILE A 162 3.48 18.21 8.30
C ILE A 162 3.88 19.67 8.05
N SER A 163 4.54 19.93 6.92
CA SER A 163 5.06 21.27 6.59
C SER A 163 3.98 22.28 6.22
N SER A 164 2.75 21.84 5.93
CA SER A 164 1.63 22.71 5.56
C SER A 164 0.74 23.03 6.76
N PRO A 165 0.68 24.29 7.23
CA PRO A 165 -0.23 24.70 8.31
C PRO A 165 -1.70 24.43 7.98
N ILE A 166 -2.08 24.50 6.68
CA ILE A 166 -3.44 24.23 6.22
C ILE A 166 -3.81 22.76 6.45
N VAL A 167 -2.88 21.84 6.20
CA VAL A 167 -3.11 20.40 6.46
C VAL A 167 -3.24 20.14 7.95
N CYS A 168 -2.43 20.79 8.80
CA CYS A 168 -2.56 20.69 10.26
C CYS A 168 -3.93 21.20 10.73
N GLN A 169 -4.39 22.35 10.22
CA GLN A 169 -5.71 22.91 10.56
C GLN A 169 -6.85 21.94 10.18
N LYS A 170 -6.78 21.34 9.00
CA LYS A 170 -7.78 20.35 8.54
C LYS A 170 -7.74 19.09 9.41
N LEU A 171 -6.56 18.63 9.79
CA LEU A 171 -6.43 17.47 10.67
C LEU A 171 -7.00 17.75 12.06
N ASN A 172 -6.73 18.94 12.63
CA ASN A 172 -7.33 19.37 13.88
C ASN A 172 -8.86 19.48 13.78
N LEU A 173 -9.38 20.02 12.68
CA LEU A 173 -10.83 20.03 12.40
C LEU A 173 -11.40 18.61 12.35
N TRP A 174 -10.70 17.67 11.72
CA TRP A 174 -11.12 16.27 11.70
C TRP A 174 -11.14 15.67 13.11
N ILE A 175 -10.14 15.91 13.92
CA ILE A 175 -10.05 15.39 15.31
C ILE A 175 -11.25 15.87 16.13
N GLN A 176 -11.62 17.15 16.02
CA GLN A 176 -12.80 17.70 16.67
C GLN A 176 -14.08 17.04 16.15
N THR A 177 -14.25 16.97 14.82
CA THR A 177 -15.40 16.35 14.16
C THR A 177 -15.54 14.86 14.53
N ARG A 178 -14.41 14.16 14.69
CA ARG A 178 -14.38 12.76 15.09
C ARG A 178 -15.01 12.53 16.46
N LEU A 179 -14.84 13.43 17.42
CA LEU A 179 -15.46 13.31 18.76
C LEU A 179 -16.98 13.28 18.69
N GLU A 180 -17.58 13.97 17.72
CA GLU A 180 -19.04 13.97 17.50
C GLU A 180 -19.57 12.66 16.93
N MET A 181 -18.69 11.76 16.45
CA MET A 181 -19.04 10.49 15.81
C MET A 181 -19.06 9.31 16.80
N SER A 182 -19.01 9.57 18.11
CA SER A 182 -19.00 8.53 19.17
C SER A 182 -17.97 7.42 18.91
N PRO A 183 -16.67 7.75 18.87
CA PRO A 183 -15.62 6.78 18.54
C PRO A 183 -15.51 5.67 19.58
N THR A 184 -15.40 4.43 19.12
CA THR A 184 -15.21 3.23 19.94
C THR A 184 -13.73 2.81 20.05
N THR A 185 -12.83 3.52 19.36
CA THR A 185 -11.41 3.17 19.21
C THR A 185 -10.52 4.40 19.28
N THR A 186 -9.23 4.21 19.58
CA THR A 186 -8.19 5.25 19.53
C THR A 186 -7.75 5.59 18.11
N ALA A 187 -8.24 4.88 17.07
CA ALA A 187 -7.85 5.12 15.68
C ALA A 187 -8.05 6.58 15.28
N LEU A 188 -7.07 7.16 14.56
CA LEU A 188 -7.19 8.52 14.02
C LEU A 188 -8.35 8.61 13.02
N PHE A 189 -8.45 7.65 12.09
CA PHE A 189 -9.54 7.60 11.12
C PHE A 189 -10.55 6.51 11.47
N ILE A 190 -11.81 6.91 11.59
CA ILE A 190 -12.93 6.04 11.94
C ILE A 190 -13.97 5.96 10.83
N ASN A 191 -14.69 4.86 10.82
CA ASN A 191 -15.87 4.68 9.96
C ASN A 191 -17.11 5.38 10.54
N ARG A 192 -18.24 5.24 9.87
CA ARG A 192 -19.51 5.83 10.32
C ARG A 192 -20.07 5.25 11.64
N TYR A 193 -19.54 4.12 12.08
CA TYR A 193 -19.96 3.43 13.30
C TYR A 193 -19.02 3.70 14.49
N GLY A 194 -17.98 4.54 14.29
CA GLY A 194 -17.00 4.83 15.33
C GLY A 194 -15.80 3.89 15.38
N ASP A 195 -15.77 2.83 14.55
CA ASP A 195 -14.68 1.87 14.51
C ASP A 195 -13.54 2.33 13.58
N ARG A 196 -12.36 1.72 13.73
CA ARG A 196 -11.21 1.99 12.85
C ARG A 196 -11.57 1.84 11.37
N LEU A 197 -11.16 2.82 10.58
CA LEU A 197 -11.34 2.78 9.12
C LEU A 197 -10.42 1.72 8.51
N SER A 198 -10.98 0.81 7.71
CA SER A 198 -10.22 -0.26 7.08
C SER A 198 -9.33 0.26 5.94
N ILE A 199 -8.26 -0.48 5.63
CA ILE A 199 -7.41 -0.22 4.45
C ILE A 199 -8.24 -0.14 3.17
N TYR A 200 -9.18 -1.06 3.00
CA TYR A 200 -10.09 -1.10 1.85
C TYR A 200 -10.97 0.16 1.76
N SER A 201 -11.45 0.68 2.89
CA SER A 201 -12.23 1.91 2.91
C SER A 201 -11.40 3.13 2.48
N ILE A 202 -10.14 3.22 2.92
CA ILE A 202 -9.23 4.30 2.50
C ILE A 202 -8.94 4.20 0.99
N GLU A 203 -8.74 3.00 0.49
CA GLU A 203 -8.55 2.76 -0.94
C GLU A 203 -9.75 3.20 -1.76
N ASN A 204 -10.97 2.87 -1.32
CA ASN A 204 -12.21 3.30 -1.97
C ASN A 204 -12.42 4.83 -1.92
N ILE A 205 -12.00 5.49 -0.83
CA ILE A 205 -12.01 6.96 -0.73
C ILE A 205 -11.10 7.55 -1.82
N PHE A 206 -9.90 7.00 -2.00
CA PHE A 206 -9.01 7.45 -3.06
C PHE A 206 -9.63 7.25 -4.45
N TYR A 207 -10.19 6.06 -4.75
CA TYR A 207 -10.80 5.79 -6.05
C TYR A 207 -12.00 6.70 -6.33
N LYS A 208 -12.83 6.97 -5.32
CA LYS A 208 -13.92 7.95 -5.44
C LYS A 208 -13.40 9.30 -5.94
N TYR A 209 -12.38 9.86 -5.28
CA TYR A 209 -11.84 11.18 -5.66
C TYR A 209 -11.04 11.14 -6.95
N ARG A 210 -10.35 10.05 -7.25
CA ARG A 210 -9.73 9.81 -8.56
C ARG A 210 -10.75 9.98 -9.69
N ASP A 211 -11.89 9.32 -9.56
CA ASP A 211 -12.92 9.30 -10.61
C ASP A 211 -13.63 10.67 -10.72
N LEU A 212 -13.90 11.33 -9.58
CA LEU A 212 -14.48 12.68 -9.55
C LEU A 212 -13.55 13.76 -10.10
N SER A 213 -12.25 13.60 -9.94
CA SER A 213 -11.24 14.59 -10.41
C SER A 213 -10.78 14.36 -11.84
N ASN A 214 -11.29 13.32 -12.53
CA ASN A 214 -10.94 12.96 -13.91
C ASN A 214 -9.43 12.84 -14.16
N ILE A 215 -8.68 12.34 -13.17
CA ILE A 215 -7.25 12.03 -13.31
C ILE A 215 -7.07 10.64 -13.91
N ASN A 216 -5.81 10.23 -14.11
CA ASN A 216 -5.48 8.92 -14.66
C ASN A 216 -6.34 7.79 -14.03
N PRO A 217 -7.21 7.11 -14.79
CA PRO A 217 -8.12 6.08 -14.27
C PRO A 217 -7.41 4.84 -13.70
N ASN A 218 -6.15 4.63 -14.08
CA ASN A 218 -5.31 3.55 -13.55
C ASN A 218 -4.53 3.96 -12.30
N ALA A 219 -4.73 5.19 -11.80
CA ALA A 219 -4.04 5.64 -10.61
C ALA A 219 -4.51 4.87 -9.38
N THR A 220 -3.55 4.54 -8.53
CA THR A 220 -3.75 3.91 -7.24
C THR A 220 -3.13 4.82 -6.15
N PRO A 221 -3.45 4.63 -4.87
CA PRO A 221 -2.81 5.41 -3.80
C PRO A 221 -1.28 5.36 -3.81
N HIS A 222 -0.70 4.30 -4.35
CA HIS A 222 0.76 4.22 -4.53
C HIS A 222 1.31 5.28 -5.50
N TYR A 223 0.49 5.78 -6.44
CA TYR A 223 0.92 6.87 -7.33
C TYR A 223 1.13 8.17 -6.55
N LEU A 224 0.27 8.48 -5.55
CA LEU A 224 0.49 9.63 -4.66
C LEU A 224 1.82 9.53 -3.92
N ARG A 225 2.11 8.38 -3.35
CA ARG A 225 3.39 8.14 -2.66
C ARG A 225 4.59 8.25 -3.62
N HIS A 226 4.48 7.72 -4.83
CA HIS A 226 5.54 7.86 -5.84
C HIS A 226 5.71 9.31 -6.27
N SER A 227 4.60 10.06 -6.42
CA SER A 227 4.65 11.49 -6.75
C SER A 227 5.31 12.29 -5.63
N PHE A 228 4.97 12.04 -4.37
CA PHE A 228 5.63 12.63 -3.20
C PHE A 228 7.14 12.35 -3.21
N ALA A 229 7.53 11.09 -3.36
CA ALA A 229 8.93 10.68 -3.41
C ALA A 229 9.70 11.39 -4.56
N THR A 230 9.08 11.47 -5.75
CA THR A 230 9.66 12.14 -6.90
C THR A 230 9.80 13.64 -6.68
N GLN A 231 8.81 14.28 -6.04
CA GLN A 231 8.89 15.71 -5.71
C GLN A 231 10.00 15.99 -4.70
N LEU A 232 10.15 15.17 -3.67
CA LEU A 232 11.25 15.30 -2.71
C LEU A 232 12.61 15.23 -3.40
N LEU A 233 12.81 14.23 -4.27
CA LEU A 233 14.07 14.06 -5.02
C LEU A 233 14.32 15.25 -5.95
N ASN A 234 13.30 15.74 -6.66
CA ASN A 234 13.41 16.92 -7.54
C ASN A 234 13.75 18.20 -6.76
N ASN A 235 13.36 18.28 -5.49
CA ASN A 235 13.67 19.38 -4.58
C ASN A 235 14.99 19.18 -3.81
N GLY A 236 15.81 18.20 -4.19
CA GLY A 236 17.16 17.98 -3.65
C GLY A 236 17.25 17.06 -2.42
N ALA A 237 16.17 16.38 -2.04
CA ALA A 237 16.24 15.39 -0.97
C ALA A 237 17.12 14.20 -1.38
N GLY A 238 17.87 13.65 -0.43
CA GLY A 238 18.69 12.47 -0.66
C GLY A 238 17.84 11.19 -0.87
N ILE A 239 18.34 10.25 -1.69
CA ILE A 239 17.64 8.96 -1.90
C ILE A 239 17.38 8.22 -0.59
N ARG A 240 18.28 8.36 0.39
CA ARG A 240 18.14 7.71 1.72
C ARG A 240 17.02 8.32 2.55
N ASP A 241 16.71 9.60 2.34
CA ASP A 241 15.65 10.32 3.07
C ASP A 241 14.25 9.95 2.56
N VAL A 242 14.17 9.38 1.35
CA VAL A 242 12.93 9.04 0.66
C VAL A 242 12.57 7.54 0.82
N GLN A 243 13.46 6.69 1.33
CA GLN A 243 13.25 5.26 1.55
C GLN A 243 12.58 4.96 2.89
#